data_24edd5df143e660a4ee55fb58300b184
#
_entry.id   24edd5df143e660a4ee55fb58300b184
#
_cell.length_a   1.000
_cell.length_b   1.000
_cell.length_c   1.000
_cell.angle_alpha   90.00
_cell.angle_beta   90.00
_cell.angle_gamma   90.00
#
_symmetry.space_group_name_H-M   'P 1'
#
loop_
_entity.id
_entity.type
_entity.pdbx_description
1 polymer ?
#
loop_
_entity_poly.entity_id
_entity_poly.type
_entity_poly.pdbx_seq_one_letter_code
_entity_poly.pdbx_strand_id
1 'polypeptide(L)'
;MNSKNRNQRLKALLKNLNRERKKQAKQIDILCNNIISSQRDFIERLKTIDFRANFYESMLGITDLNSLLSTAAAIIKEETANANITFFLRQGELFETYGFAECLTDTPDKTHIEDCFSSELTANICMSNKICNIDDMFAMGLQGNLTSINSISAVTIPLGSAGSVQGFMLVYRSRDRKLTSGEIGKISAIKCGLLQAICACKALMHSSEN
;
A
#
# COMPACT_ATOMS: atom_id res chain seq x y z
N MET A 1 8.50 38.78 -64.83
CA MET A 1 8.10 37.72 -63.84
C MET A 1 7.41 38.39 -62.66
N ASN A 2 6.12 38.07 -62.38
CA ASN A 2 5.14 38.96 -61.74
C ASN A 2 5.37 39.01 -60.20
N SER A 3 5.67 40.18 -59.65
CA SER A 3 5.89 40.44 -58.19
C SER A 3 4.76 39.89 -57.34
N LYS A 4 3.53 39.89 -57.82
CA LYS A 4 2.36 39.28 -57.14
C LYS A 4 2.52 37.76 -56.88
N ASN A 5 3.07 37.02 -57.84
CA ASN A 5 3.24 35.56 -57.70
C ASN A 5 4.35 35.21 -56.72
N ARG A 6 5.38 36.04 -56.61
CA ARG A 6 6.45 35.88 -55.62
C ARG A 6 5.92 36.09 -54.20
N ASN A 7 5.10 37.12 -53.99
CA ASN A 7 4.51 37.42 -52.65
C ASN A 7 3.50 36.34 -52.21
N GLN A 8 2.73 35.76 -53.16
CA GLN A 8 1.84 34.65 -52.83
C GLN A 8 2.59 33.38 -52.39
N ARG A 9 3.68 33.03 -53.08
CA ARG A 9 4.55 31.92 -52.73
C ARG A 9 5.21 32.13 -51.34
N LEU A 10 5.69 33.31 -51.05
CA LEU A 10 6.27 33.67 -49.74
C LEU A 10 5.25 33.54 -48.61
N LYS A 11 4.01 34.02 -48.78
CA LYS A 11 2.92 33.85 -47.81
C LYS A 11 2.57 32.37 -47.56
N ALA A 12 2.53 31.54 -48.62
CA ALA A 12 2.27 30.11 -48.51
C ALA A 12 3.38 29.39 -47.73
N LEU A 13 4.66 29.72 -48.01
CA LEU A 13 5.81 29.17 -47.28
C LEU A 13 5.81 29.55 -45.80
N LEU A 14 5.52 30.83 -45.48
CA LEU A 14 5.40 31.30 -44.10
C LEU A 14 4.26 30.60 -43.37
N LYS A 15 3.12 30.39 -44.02
CA LYS A 15 1.99 29.65 -43.43
C LYS A 15 2.36 28.19 -43.15
N ASN A 16 3.04 27.52 -44.06
CA ASN A 16 3.49 26.15 -43.87
C ASN A 16 4.55 26.07 -42.75
N LEU A 17 5.52 26.97 -42.72
CA LEU A 17 6.53 27.02 -41.69
C LEU A 17 5.91 27.22 -40.30
N ASN A 18 4.96 28.14 -40.17
CA ASN A 18 4.24 28.35 -38.91
C ASN A 18 3.42 27.13 -38.49
N ARG A 19 2.84 26.39 -39.44
CA ARG A 19 2.14 25.13 -39.17
C ARG A 19 3.08 24.05 -38.65
N GLU A 20 4.24 23.90 -39.30
CA GLU A 20 5.24 22.91 -38.83
C GLU A 20 5.84 23.29 -37.48
N ARG A 21 6.13 24.57 -37.23
CA ARG A 21 6.56 25.03 -35.90
C ARG A 21 5.53 24.71 -34.79
N LYS A 22 4.24 24.91 -35.05
CA LYS A 22 3.17 24.56 -34.14
C LYS A 22 3.09 23.04 -33.87
N LYS A 23 3.32 22.20 -34.87
CA LYS A 23 3.37 20.76 -34.73
C LYS A 23 4.57 20.34 -33.87
N GLN A 24 5.75 20.90 -34.17
CA GLN A 24 6.97 20.64 -33.41
C GLN A 24 6.83 21.06 -31.95
N ALA A 25 6.26 22.23 -31.65
CA ALA A 25 6.01 22.69 -30.31
C ALA A 25 5.11 21.70 -29.54
N LYS A 26 4.00 21.23 -30.14
CA LYS A 26 3.15 20.22 -29.53
C LYS A 26 3.87 18.89 -29.26
N GLN A 27 4.73 18.46 -30.16
CA GLN A 27 5.53 17.24 -29.98
C GLN A 27 6.52 17.40 -28.84
N ILE A 28 7.16 18.54 -28.71
CA ILE A 28 8.07 18.87 -27.61
C ILE A 28 7.30 18.85 -26.28
N ASP A 29 6.12 19.48 -26.21
CA ASP A 29 5.30 19.49 -25.00
C ASP A 29 4.91 18.07 -24.56
N ILE A 30 4.53 17.20 -25.50
CA ILE A 30 4.19 15.79 -25.23
C ILE A 30 5.44 15.05 -24.71
N LEU A 31 6.59 15.22 -25.36
CA LEU A 31 7.83 14.58 -24.94
C LEU A 31 8.28 15.05 -23.54
N CYS A 32 8.21 16.35 -23.28
CA CYS A 32 8.52 16.90 -21.95
C CYS A 32 7.61 16.31 -20.86
N ASN A 33 6.30 16.25 -21.11
CA ASN A 33 5.35 15.66 -20.17
C ASN A 33 5.62 14.17 -19.93
N ASN A 34 5.95 13.42 -20.97
CA ASN A 34 6.30 12.00 -20.86
C ASN A 34 7.59 11.80 -20.04
N ILE A 35 8.61 12.64 -20.24
CA ILE A 35 9.86 12.60 -19.48
C ILE A 35 9.58 12.88 -17.99
N ILE A 36 8.79 13.93 -17.68
CA ILE A 36 8.43 14.29 -16.31
C ILE A 36 7.67 13.14 -15.64
N SER A 37 6.70 12.54 -16.34
CA SER A 37 5.95 11.40 -15.82
C SER A 37 6.88 10.21 -15.54
N SER A 38 7.73 9.85 -16.49
CA SER A 38 8.69 8.74 -16.36
C SER A 38 9.67 8.95 -15.20
N GLN A 39 10.13 10.19 -15.01
CA GLN A 39 11.00 10.53 -13.88
C GLN A 39 10.28 10.38 -12.53
N ARG A 40 9.02 10.81 -12.43
CA ARG A 40 8.20 10.62 -11.21
C ARG A 40 8.02 9.14 -10.90
N ASP A 41 7.65 8.34 -11.90
CA ASP A 41 7.46 6.90 -11.73
C ASP A 41 8.78 6.21 -11.30
N PHE A 42 9.90 6.65 -11.86
CA PHE A 42 11.22 6.14 -11.47
C PHE A 42 11.56 6.47 -10.00
N ILE A 43 11.34 7.71 -9.59
CA ILE A 43 11.58 8.14 -8.20
C ILE A 43 10.69 7.34 -7.23
N GLU A 44 9.41 7.13 -7.55
CA GLU A 44 8.52 6.35 -6.68
C GLU A 44 8.93 4.87 -6.59
N ARG A 45 9.43 4.30 -7.68
CA ARG A 45 10.02 2.94 -7.66
C ARG A 45 11.28 2.87 -6.81
N LEU A 46 12.17 3.86 -6.91
CA LEU A 46 13.38 3.93 -6.06
C LEU A 46 13.01 4.03 -4.58
N LYS A 47 12.06 4.89 -4.21
CA LYS A 47 11.57 4.98 -2.82
C LYS A 47 11.00 3.65 -2.32
N THR A 48 10.29 2.91 -3.17
CA THR A 48 9.76 1.60 -2.80
C THR A 48 10.88 0.57 -2.59
N ILE A 49 11.93 0.60 -3.42
CA ILE A 49 13.10 -0.28 -3.27
C ILE A 49 13.85 0.06 -1.99
N ASP A 50 14.10 1.33 -1.73
CA ASP A 50 14.76 1.81 -0.53
C ASP A 50 13.99 1.42 0.74
N PHE A 51 12.68 1.68 0.76
CA PHE A 51 11.81 1.23 1.85
C PHE A 51 11.89 -0.27 2.10
N ARG A 52 11.88 -1.10 1.04
CA ARG A 52 12.02 -2.55 1.16
C ARG A 52 13.37 -2.96 1.72
N ALA A 53 14.45 -2.34 1.25
CA ALA A 53 15.80 -2.64 1.71
C ALA A 53 15.93 -2.34 3.21
N ASN A 54 15.55 -1.14 3.63
CA ASN A 54 15.57 -0.71 5.02
C ASN A 54 14.67 -1.60 5.91
N PHE A 55 13.48 -1.97 5.41
CA PHE A 55 12.59 -2.88 6.11
C PHE A 55 13.23 -4.24 6.36
N TYR A 56 13.82 -4.85 5.33
CA TYR A 56 14.42 -6.17 5.47
C TYR A 56 15.69 -6.14 6.31
N GLU A 57 16.50 -5.09 6.20
CA GLU A 57 17.69 -4.90 7.04
C GLU A 57 17.30 -4.81 8.52
N SER A 58 16.24 -4.09 8.84
CA SER A 58 15.73 -3.96 10.21
C SER A 58 15.14 -5.26 10.78
N MET A 59 14.74 -6.21 9.92
CA MET A 59 14.23 -7.51 10.35
C MET A 59 15.34 -8.56 10.59
N LEU A 60 16.56 -8.30 10.13
CA LEU A 60 17.66 -9.27 10.23
C LEU A 60 18.02 -9.55 11.70
N GLY A 61 18.14 -10.83 12.02
CA GLY A 61 18.55 -11.29 13.34
C GLY A 61 17.46 -11.30 14.41
N ILE A 62 16.23 -10.85 14.11
CA ILE A 62 15.11 -10.94 15.03
C ILE A 62 14.56 -12.37 15.00
N THR A 63 14.58 -13.05 16.13
CA THR A 63 14.09 -14.44 16.30
C THR A 63 12.78 -14.54 17.07
N ASP A 64 12.44 -13.48 17.82
CA ASP A 64 11.18 -13.41 18.57
C ASP A 64 10.07 -12.79 17.70
N LEU A 65 8.91 -13.46 17.68
CA LEU A 65 7.78 -13.06 16.84
C LEU A 65 7.22 -11.69 17.26
N ASN A 66 7.08 -11.43 18.55
CA ASN A 66 6.53 -10.18 19.06
C ASN A 66 7.45 -9.00 18.70
N SER A 67 8.76 -9.16 18.87
CA SER A 67 9.77 -8.18 18.51
C SER A 67 9.78 -7.93 16.98
N LEU A 68 9.63 -8.99 16.18
CA LEU A 68 9.54 -8.90 14.73
C LEU A 68 8.32 -8.06 14.30
N LEU A 69 7.14 -8.40 14.82
CA LEU A 69 5.90 -7.71 14.48
C LEU A 69 5.88 -6.26 14.97
N SER A 70 6.44 -6.00 16.17
CA SER A 70 6.58 -4.65 16.70
C SER A 70 7.48 -3.78 15.83
N THR A 71 8.63 -4.31 15.42
CA THR A 71 9.57 -3.61 14.53
C THR A 71 8.93 -3.36 13.16
N ALA A 72 8.25 -4.37 12.59
CA ALA A 72 7.53 -4.23 11.34
C ALA A 72 6.46 -3.14 11.43
N ALA A 73 5.66 -3.14 12.51
CA ALA A 73 4.64 -2.14 12.74
C ALA A 73 5.23 -0.72 12.85
N ALA A 74 6.34 -0.55 13.57
CA ALA A 74 7.00 0.75 13.73
C ALA A 74 7.42 1.33 12.36
N ILE A 75 8.08 0.54 11.53
CA ILE A 75 8.55 0.97 10.20
C ILE A 75 7.37 1.28 9.27
N ILE A 76 6.31 0.48 9.30
CA ILE A 76 5.11 0.73 8.49
C ILE A 76 4.39 2.00 8.98
N LYS A 77 4.34 2.25 10.28
CA LYS A 77 3.76 3.49 10.85
C LYS A 77 4.49 4.74 10.36
N GLU A 78 5.81 4.73 10.33
CA GLU A 78 6.61 5.84 9.80
C GLU A 78 6.26 6.13 8.34
N GLU A 79 6.10 5.10 7.50
CA GLU A 79 5.76 5.26 6.10
C GLU A 79 4.29 5.68 5.87
N THR A 80 3.40 5.37 6.80
CA THR A 80 1.94 5.58 6.66
C THR A 80 1.40 6.70 7.53
N ALA A 81 2.23 7.68 7.90
CA ALA A 81 1.82 8.81 8.74
C ALA A 81 1.03 8.36 9.99
N ASN A 82 1.59 7.42 10.75
CA ASN A 82 1.07 6.89 12.01
C ASN A 82 -0.29 6.16 11.88
N ALA A 83 -0.44 5.34 10.85
CA ALA A 83 -1.56 4.42 10.80
C ALA A 83 -1.45 3.36 11.91
N ASN A 84 -2.59 2.89 12.40
CA ASN A 84 -2.65 1.75 13.30
C ASN A 84 -2.45 0.46 12.52
N ILE A 85 -1.76 -0.51 13.11
CA ILE A 85 -1.41 -1.76 12.46
C ILE A 85 -1.75 -2.91 13.40
N THR A 86 -2.48 -3.88 12.86
CA THR A 86 -2.84 -5.11 13.57
C THR A 86 -2.57 -6.30 12.66
N PHE A 87 -1.88 -7.29 13.17
CA PHE A 87 -1.63 -8.55 12.47
C PHE A 87 -2.60 -9.61 12.98
N PHE A 88 -3.24 -10.30 12.05
CA PHE A 88 -4.04 -11.49 12.29
C PHE A 88 -3.27 -12.68 11.73
N LEU A 89 -2.66 -13.48 12.60
CA LEU A 89 -1.83 -14.62 12.20
C LEU A 89 -2.52 -15.93 12.53
N ARG A 90 -2.55 -16.83 11.58
CA ARG A 90 -3.14 -18.15 11.75
C ARG A 90 -2.31 -19.02 12.70
N GLN A 91 -2.99 -19.62 13.69
CA GLN A 91 -2.44 -20.60 14.60
C GLN A 91 -3.38 -21.80 14.66
N GLY A 92 -3.08 -22.83 13.88
CA GLY A 92 -3.99 -23.94 13.65
C GLY A 92 -5.25 -23.49 12.92
N GLU A 93 -6.41 -23.64 13.54
CA GLU A 93 -7.70 -23.21 13.00
C GLU A 93 -8.13 -21.81 13.46
N LEU A 94 -7.44 -21.25 14.43
CA LEU A 94 -7.74 -19.94 15.01
C LEU A 94 -6.79 -18.86 14.46
N PHE A 95 -7.14 -17.61 14.72
CA PHE A 95 -6.30 -16.45 14.42
C PHE A 95 -5.91 -15.76 15.72
N GLU A 96 -4.63 -15.52 15.87
CA GLU A 96 -4.07 -14.72 16.96
C GLU A 96 -3.88 -13.28 16.47
N THR A 97 -4.26 -12.33 17.33
CA THR A 97 -4.28 -10.90 16.99
C THR A 97 -3.15 -10.18 17.72
N TYR A 98 -2.32 -9.46 16.97
CA TYR A 98 -1.22 -8.64 17.47
C TYR A 98 -1.47 -7.18 17.09
N GLY A 99 -1.96 -6.40 18.05
CA GLY A 99 -2.29 -4.98 17.84
C GLY A 99 -1.14 -4.05 18.23
N PHE A 100 -0.78 -3.12 17.36
CA PHE A 100 0.22 -2.08 17.58
C PHE A 100 -0.41 -0.70 17.34
N ALA A 101 -1.52 -0.44 18.03
CA ALA A 101 -2.14 0.87 18.07
C ALA A 101 -1.39 1.79 19.03
N GLU A 102 -1.16 3.04 18.68
CA GLU A 102 -0.83 4.05 19.67
C GLU A 102 -2.09 4.36 20.47
N CYS A 103 -2.00 4.20 21.80
CA CYS A 103 -3.01 4.72 22.71
C CYS A 103 -3.03 6.25 22.62
N LEU A 104 -3.63 6.80 21.57
CA LEU A 104 -3.93 8.22 21.51
C LEU A 104 -5.12 8.48 22.40
N THR A 105 -4.82 8.86 23.65
CA THR A 105 -5.71 9.45 24.65
C THR A 105 -6.95 8.62 25.05
N ASP A 106 -7.10 8.45 26.35
CA ASP A 106 -8.20 7.87 27.11
C ASP A 106 -9.59 8.44 26.77
N THR A 107 -10.10 8.14 25.60
CA THR A 107 -11.53 8.32 25.34
C THR A 107 -12.21 6.95 25.39
N PRO A 108 -13.16 6.75 26.33
CA PRO A 108 -13.76 5.43 26.60
C PRO A 108 -14.65 4.85 25.49
N ASP A 109 -14.77 5.54 24.34
CA ASP A 109 -15.72 5.19 23.26
C ASP A 109 -15.05 4.68 21.97
N LYS A 110 -13.77 4.32 22.00
CA LYS A 110 -13.12 3.74 20.79
C LYS A 110 -13.34 2.23 20.78
N THR A 111 -14.42 1.78 20.15
CA THR A 111 -14.49 0.42 19.61
C THR A 111 -13.30 0.25 18.67
N HIS A 112 -12.34 -0.59 19.08
CA HIS A 112 -11.25 -0.99 18.20
C HIS A 112 -11.86 -1.72 17.01
N ILE A 113 -11.48 -1.34 15.79
CA ILE A 113 -12.00 -2.02 14.60
C ILE A 113 -11.69 -3.51 14.62
N GLU A 114 -10.63 -3.90 15.30
CA GLU A 114 -10.21 -5.30 15.52
C GLU A 114 -11.30 -6.14 16.15
N ASP A 115 -12.09 -5.56 17.06
CA ASP A 115 -13.19 -6.25 17.76
C ASP A 115 -14.35 -6.60 16.80
N CYS A 116 -14.39 -5.96 15.63
CA CYS A 116 -15.37 -6.23 14.60
C CYS A 116 -14.99 -7.43 13.68
N PHE A 117 -13.79 -8.00 13.89
CA PHE A 117 -13.29 -9.11 13.07
C PHE A 117 -13.69 -10.46 13.67
N SER A 118 -14.83 -10.98 13.25
CA SER A 118 -15.25 -12.34 13.58
C SER A 118 -14.31 -13.38 12.93
N SER A 119 -14.29 -14.60 13.46
CA SER A 119 -13.53 -15.72 12.88
C SER A 119 -13.92 -16.01 11.43
N GLU A 120 -15.21 -15.84 11.09
CA GLU A 120 -15.72 -16.02 9.73
C GLU A 120 -15.20 -14.93 8.78
N LEU A 121 -15.26 -13.66 9.16
CA LEU A 121 -14.71 -12.56 8.37
C LEU A 121 -13.20 -12.75 8.16
N THR A 122 -12.48 -13.10 9.21
CA THR A 122 -11.03 -13.36 9.16
C THR A 122 -10.70 -14.48 8.18
N ALA A 123 -11.45 -15.56 8.21
CA ALA A 123 -11.31 -16.67 7.26
C ALA A 123 -11.62 -16.24 5.82
N ASN A 124 -12.70 -15.47 5.60
CA ASN A 124 -13.09 -14.96 4.28
C ASN A 124 -12.02 -14.05 3.67
N ILE A 125 -11.44 -13.13 4.48
CA ILE A 125 -10.34 -12.27 4.06
C ILE A 125 -9.12 -13.10 3.64
N CYS A 126 -8.74 -14.09 4.44
CA CYS A 126 -7.65 -15.02 4.12
C CYS A 126 -7.91 -15.79 2.84
N MET A 127 -9.13 -16.34 2.65
CA MET A 127 -9.51 -17.08 1.45
C MET A 127 -9.47 -16.22 0.19
N SER A 128 -9.85 -14.94 0.29
CA SER A 128 -9.79 -14.01 -0.84
C SER A 128 -8.38 -13.80 -1.36
N ASN A 129 -7.39 -13.86 -0.47
CA ASN A 129 -5.95 -13.57 -0.74
C ASN A 129 -5.72 -12.28 -1.55
N LYS A 130 -6.59 -11.30 -1.36
CA LYS A 130 -6.54 -9.98 -2.03
C LYS A 130 -6.43 -8.88 -1.00
N ILE A 131 -5.96 -7.72 -1.46
CA ILE A 131 -6.06 -6.50 -0.67
C ILE A 131 -7.54 -6.12 -0.65
N CYS A 132 -8.11 -6.02 0.57
CA CYS A 132 -9.51 -5.67 0.76
C CYS A 132 -9.60 -4.30 1.44
N ASN A 133 -10.43 -3.43 0.90
CA ASN A 133 -10.81 -2.17 1.52
C ASN A 133 -12.01 -2.37 2.46
N ILE A 134 -12.46 -1.31 3.11
CA ILE A 134 -13.62 -1.36 4.02
C ILE A 134 -14.88 -1.90 3.32
N ASP A 135 -15.14 -1.48 2.08
CA ASP A 135 -16.34 -1.91 1.34
C ASP A 135 -16.28 -3.40 1.03
N ASP A 136 -15.09 -3.91 0.67
CA ASP A 136 -14.85 -5.34 0.47
C ASP A 136 -15.06 -6.13 1.76
N MET A 137 -14.58 -5.59 2.91
CA MET A 137 -14.76 -6.23 4.22
C MET A 137 -16.24 -6.30 4.62
N PHE A 138 -17.03 -5.25 4.32
CA PHE A 138 -18.49 -5.28 4.52
C PHE A 138 -19.15 -6.37 3.68
N ALA A 139 -18.75 -6.52 2.43
CA ALA A 139 -19.26 -7.58 1.56
C ALA A 139 -18.89 -8.99 2.05
N MET A 140 -17.81 -9.12 2.85
CA MET A 140 -17.34 -10.37 3.47
C MET A 140 -17.91 -10.63 4.86
N GLY A 141 -18.73 -9.72 5.41
CA GLY A 141 -19.40 -9.91 6.70
C GLY A 141 -18.84 -9.08 7.85
N LEU A 142 -18.13 -7.97 7.59
CA LEU A 142 -17.74 -7.03 8.64
C LEU A 142 -18.98 -6.46 9.32
N GLN A 143 -19.08 -6.66 10.63
CA GLN A 143 -20.18 -6.19 11.47
C GLN A 143 -19.63 -5.26 12.54
N GLY A 144 -20.34 -4.18 12.82
CA GLY A 144 -19.95 -3.23 13.87
C GLY A 144 -20.71 -1.93 13.79
N ASN A 145 -20.32 -0.98 14.62
CA ASN A 145 -20.94 0.35 14.60
C ASN A 145 -20.56 1.09 13.30
N LEU A 146 -21.53 1.22 12.40
CA LEU A 146 -21.37 1.86 11.10
C LEU A 146 -20.80 3.28 11.20
N THR A 147 -21.15 4.04 12.24
CA THR A 147 -20.66 5.40 12.44
C THR A 147 -19.14 5.38 12.71
N SER A 148 -18.71 4.51 13.60
CA SER A 148 -17.27 4.36 13.93
C SER A 148 -16.47 3.82 12.74
N ILE A 149 -16.97 2.78 12.06
CA ILE A 149 -16.30 2.18 10.90
C ILE A 149 -16.22 3.18 9.73
N ASN A 150 -17.27 3.98 9.49
CA ASN A 150 -17.28 4.99 8.46
C ASN A 150 -16.34 6.18 8.74
N SER A 151 -15.85 6.34 9.97
CA SER A 151 -14.87 7.38 10.34
C SER A 151 -13.43 6.99 10.05
N ILE A 152 -13.17 5.75 9.62
CA ILE A 152 -11.83 5.23 9.36
C ILE A 152 -11.61 4.87 7.89
N SER A 153 -10.35 4.87 7.49
CA SER A 153 -9.86 4.27 6.24
C SER A 153 -9.04 3.04 6.62
N ALA A 154 -9.50 1.86 6.24
CA ALA A 154 -8.83 0.61 6.57
C ALA A 154 -8.61 -0.24 5.31
N VAL A 155 -7.53 -1.00 5.34
CA VAL A 155 -7.15 -1.94 4.29
C VAL A 155 -6.57 -3.19 4.93
N THR A 156 -6.95 -4.36 4.45
CA THR A 156 -6.29 -5.62 4.81
C THR A 156 -5.35 -6.06 3.69
N ILE A 157 -4.15 -6.48 4.09
CA ILE A 157 -3.10 -6.96 3.17
C ILE A 157 -2.77 -8.39 3.53
N PRO A 158 -3.04 -9.37 2.64
CA PRO A 158 -2.83 -10.78 2.96
C PRO A 158 -1.35 -11.11 3.11
N LEU A 159 -1.03 -11.90 4.13
CA LEU A 159 0.28 -12.48 4.40
C LEU A 159 0.24 -13.95 3.98
N GLY A 160 0.46 -14.20 2.68
CA GLY A 160 0.41 -15.54 2.12
C GLY A 160 0.76 -15.56 0.66
N SER A 161 0.98 -16.76 0.17
CA SER A 161 1.07 -17.09 -1.25
C SER A 161 -0.18 -17.85 -1.70
N ALA A 162 -0.37 -18.03 -3.00
CA ALA A 162 -1.51 -18.76 -3.54
C ALA A 162 -1.57 -20.17 -2.92
N GLY A 163 -2.63 -20.47 -2.17
CA GLY A 163 -2.88 -21.76 -1.54
C GLY A 163 -2.43 -21.89 -0.07
N SER A 164 -1.67 -20.93 0.48
CA SER A 164 -1.24 -20.95 1.89
C SER A 164 -1.20 -19.54 2.46
N VAL A 165 -2.33 -19.07 2.98
CA VAL A 165 -2.42 -17.78 3.66
C VAL A 165 -2.20 -17.99 5.16
N GLN A 166 -1.14 -17.39 5.69
CA GLN A 166 -0.76 -17.47 7.10
C GLN A 166 -1.46 -16.39 7.96
N GLY A 167 -2.17 -15.48 7.31
CA GLY A 167 -2.85 -14.38 7.99
C GLY A 167 -2.95 -13.14 7.11
N PHE A 168 -3.23 -12.03 7.71
CA PHE A 168 -3.23 -10.73 7.06
C PHE A 168 -2.83 -9.62 8.03
N MET A 169 -2.47 -8.49 7.47
CA MET A 169 -2.21 -7.27 8.20
C MET A 169 -3.34 -6.29 7.93
N LEU A 170 -3.95 -5.77 8.98
CA LEU A 170 -4.91 -4.69 8.96
C LEU A 170 -4.16 -3.37 9.19
N VAL A 171 -4.30 -2.43 8.26
CA VAL A 171 -3.75 -1.07 8.37
C VAL A 171 -4.91 -0.10 8.33
N TYR A 172 -5.05 0.76 9.34
CA TYR A 172 -6.16 1.69 9.40
C TYR A 172 -5.78 3.01 10.07
N ARG A 173 -6.48 4.07 9.70
CA ARG A 173 -6.36 5.41 10.28
C ARG A 173 -7.63 6.21 10.06
N SER A 174 -7.72 7.42 10.60
CA SER A 174 -8.87 8.30 10.39
C SER A 174 -9.14 8.53 8.89
N ARG A 175 -10.41 8.59 8.54
CA ARG A 175 -10.88 8.81 7.15
C ARG A 175 -10.41 10.13 6.55
N ASP A 176 -10.14 11.14 7.37
CA ASP A 176 -9.61 12.43 6.91
C ASP A 176 -8.23 12.28 6.26
N ARG A 177 -7.52 11.21 6.59
CA ARG A 177 -6.21 10.86 6.05
C ARG A 177 -6.27 9.50 5.38
N LYS A 178 -7.01 9.37 4.28
CA LYS A 178 -7.15 8.09 3.57
C LYS A 178 -5.80 7.49 3.19
N LEU A 179 -5.69 6.17 3.35
CA LEU A 179 -4.56 5.42 2.83
C LEU A 179 -4.49 5.57 1.31
N THR A 180 -3.34 5.99 0.81
CA THR A 180 -3.12 6.20 -0.62
C THR A 180 -2.71 4.90 -1.30
N SER A 181 -2.95 4.80 -2.60
CA SER A 181 -2.50 3.64 -3.40
C SER A 181 -0.98 3.47 -3.37
N GLY A 182 -0.22 4.57 -3.25
CA GLY A 182 1.24 4.54 -3.10
C GLY A 182 1.68 3.91 -1.78
N GLU A 183 1.08 4.30 -0.65
CA GLU A 183 1.36 3.71 0.67
C GLU A 183 0.99 2.22 0.66
N ILE A 184 -0.20 1.86 0.17
CA ILE A 184 -0.63 0.46 0.07
C ILE A 184 0.34 -0.35 -0.82
N GLY A 185 0.80 0.23 -1.93
CA GLY A 185 1.78 -0.40 -2.82
C GLY A 185 3.11 -0.68 -2.13
N LYS A 186 3.64 0.26 -1.34
CA LYS A 186 4.87 0.10 -0.57
C LYS A 186 4.73 -1.00 0.48
N ILE A 187 3.64 -0.98 1.26
CA ILE A 187 3.39 -2.02 2.27
C ILE A 187 3.23 -3.40 1.60
N SER A 188 2.50 -3.47 0.50
CA SER A 188 2.37 -4.72 -0.26
C SER A 188 3.71 -5.26 -0.77
N ALA A 189 4.68 -4.39 -1.03
CA ALA A 189 5.98 -4.79 -1.53
C ALA A 189 6.83 -5.53 -0.49
N ILE A 190 6.57 -5.35 0.82
CA ILE A 190 7.30 -6.03 1.90
C ILE A 190 6.63 -7.33 2.36
N LYS A 191 5.39 -7.61 1.94
CA LYS A 191 4.58 -8.74 2.44
C LYS A 191 5.28 -10.10 2.37
N CYS A 192 6.01 -10.37 1.29
CA CYS A 192 6.66 -11.67 1.08
C CYS A 192 7.82 -11.89 2.07
N GLY A 193 8.67 -10.90 2.29
CA GLY A 193 9.77 -11.01 3.24
C GLY A 193 9.29 -11.02 4.68
N LEU A 194 8.28 -10.21 5.01
CA LEU A 194 7.64 -10.25 6.32
C LEU A 194 7.03 -11.62 6.62
N LEU A 195 6.34 -12.23 5.65
CA LEU A 195 5.81 -13.58 5.78
C LEU A 195 6.92 -14.60 6.04
N GLN A 196 8.02 -14.55 5.30
CA GLN A 196 9.16 -15.44 5.49
C GLN A 196 9.77 -15.29 6.89
N ALA A 197 9.92 -14.06 7.37
CA ALA A 197 10.42 -13.79 8.72
C ALA A 197 9.47 -14.32 9.80
N ILE A 198 8.14 -14.12 9.66
CA ILE A 198 7.13 -14.69 10.55
C ILE A 198 7.22 -16.22 10.59
N CYS A 199 7.30 -16.87 9.43
CA CYS A 199 7.43 -18.32 9.36
C CYS A 199 8.72 -18.82 10.02
N ALA A 200 9.84 -18.12 9.85
CA ALA A 200 11.09 -18.44 10.50
C ALA A 200 11.01 -18.34 12.02
N CYS A 201 10.45 -17.25 12.57
CA CYS A 201 10.22 -17.10 14.01
C CYS A 201 9.32 -18.21 14.57
N LYS A 202 8.20 -18.53 13.89
CA LYS A 202 7.31 -19.64 14.31
C LYS A 202 8.04 -21.00 14.33
N ALA A 203 8.85 -21.27 13.32
CA ALA A 203 9.62 -22.52 13.25
C ALA A 203 10.62 -22.64 14.41
N LEU A 204 11.30 -21.53 14.80
CA LEU A 204 12.20 -21.50 15.93
C LEU A 204 11.48 -21.72 17.27
N MET A 205 10.29 -21.13 17.46
CA MET A 205 9.46 -21.36 18.67
C MET A 205 9.11 -22.83 18.84
N HIS A 206 8.64 -23.51 17.77
CA HIS A 206 8.33 -24.93 17.81
C HIS A 206 9.56 -25.84 18.05
N SER A 207 10.76 -25.38 17.65
CA SER A 207 12.00 -26.13 17.87
C SER A 207 12.51 -26.03 19.31
N SER A 208 12.12 -24.99 20.06
CA SER A 208 12.52 -24.78 21.45
C SER A 208 11.57 -25.45 22.47
N GLU A 209 10.41 -25.92 22.05
CA GLU A 209 9.42 -26.63 22.88
C GLU A 209 9.60 -28.16 22.86
N ASN A 210 10.44 -28.69 21.97
CA ASN A 210 10.80 -30.13 21.88
C ASN A 210 12.18 -30.38 22.48
#